data_d7c74d26688a1e6b6201a2c8c299821d
#
_entry.id   d7c74d26688a1e6b6201a2c8c299821d
#
_cell.length_a   1.000
_cell.length_b   1.000
_cell.length_c   1.000
_cell.angle_alpha   90.00
_cell.angle_beta   90.00
_cell.angle_gamma   90.00
#
_symmetry.space_group_name_H-M   'P 1'
#
loop_
_entity.id
_entity.type
_entity.pdbx_description
1 polymer ?
#
loop_
_entity_poly.entity_id
_entity_poly.type
_entity_poly.pdbx_seq_one_letter_code
_entity_poly.pdbx_strand_id
1 'polypeptide(L)'
;MPIHASTTLFHVSDTHFGVEDRAAMAWFENAVREERPDALVCTGDLTQRATHQQYAAAAEWFAGLNTPIMLQPGNHDMPYYNLWERFRSPFARFGALDKAVGAQLELEHALIVPFDTNVPAQMRWPWSDGVVTRKKLDAALNRLAELRDDPRPKIIACHHPLLPERDGAKNPTIRGDLAFKELAEAGATVVLTGHVHFPFDQIRSRDNFAMRMIGAGTLSTRLRKGAPPSYNVLRIDQTGLIDVEKRDFAL
;
A
#
# COMPACT_ATOMS: atom_id res chain seq x y z
N MET A 1 -20.40 -2.68 22.42
CA MET A 1 -19.88 -1.74 21.41
C MET A 1 -20.94 -1.58 20.36
N PRO A 2 -21.17 -0.39 19.78
CA PRO A 2 -22.06 -0.30 18.64
C PRO A 2 -21.49 -1.16 17.51
N ILE A 3 -22.29 -2.06 16.97
CA ILE A 3 -21.95 -2.84 15.77
C ILE A 3 -21.89 -1.83 14.65
N HIS A 4 -20.69 -1.45 14.21
CA HIS A 4 -20.53 -0.65 13.00
C HIS A 4 -21.03 -1.48 11.82
N ALA A 5 -21.96 -0.96 11.06
CA ALA A 5 -22.52 -1.66 9.90
C ALA A 5 -21.45 -1.94 8.80
N SER A 6 -20.30 -1.27 8.87
CA SER A 6 -19.18 -1.43 7.95
C SER A 6 -17.87 -0.95 8.59
N THR A 7 -16.75 -1.51 8.15
CA THR A 7 -15.40 -1.00 8.42
C THR A 7 -15.03 0.02 7.36
N THR A 8 -14.59 1.21 7.78
CA THR A 8 -14.09 2.27 6.90
C THR A 8 -12.58 2.31 6.94
N LEU A 9 -11.94 2.07 5.81
CA LEU A 9 -10.50 2.05 5.64
C LEU A 9 -10.09 3.13 4.65
N PHE A 10 -9.15 4.02 5.02
CA PHE A 10 -8.54 4.94 4.06
C PHE A 10 -7.25 4.33 3.51
N HIS A 11 -7.14 4.29 2.20
CA HIS A 11 -5.97 3.78 1.48
C HIS A 11 -5.24 4.93 0.80
N VAL A 12 -4.04 5.21 1.27
CA VAL A 12 -3.13 6.25 0.78
C VAL A 12 -1.81 5.63 0.34
N SER A 13 -1.07 6.30 -0.52
CA SER A 13 0.25 5.87 -0.98
C SER A 13 1.09 7.04 -1.47
N ASP A 14 2.38 6.82 -1.64
CA ASP A 14 3.27 7.73 -2.37
C ASP A 14 3.23 9.17 -1.80
N THR A 15 3.34 9.32 -0.47
CA THR A 15 3.39 10.60 0.21
C THR A 15 4.67 11.37 -0.09
N HIS A 16 5.77 10.66 -0.36
CA HIS A 16 7.06 11.19 -0.81
C HIS A 16 7.53 12.41 -0.03
N PHE A 17 7.62 12.30 1.31
CA PHE A 17 8.18 13.37 2.13
C PHE A 17 9.51 13.88 1.56
N GLY A 18 9.60 15.20 1.35
CA GLY A 18 10.64 15.88 0.61
C GLY A 18 10.20 16.45 -0.74
N VAL A 19 9.04 16.02 -1.26
CA VAL A 19 8.31 16.56 -2.42
C VAL A 19 6.80 16.40 -2.26
N GLU A 20 6.35 16.38 -1.00
CA GLU A 20 4.93 16.33 -0.64
C GLU A 20 4.16 17.55 -1.16
N ASP A 21 2.90 17.37 -1.52
CA ASP A 21 1.97 18.45 -1.72
C ASP A 21 1.30 18.79 -0.38
N ARG A 22 1.73 19.89 0.23
CA ARG A 22 1.28 20.29 1.57
C ARG A 22 -0.22 20.55 1.64
N ALA A 23 -0.83 21.06 0.56
CA ALA A 23 -2.25 21.30 0.53
C ALA A 23 -3.05 20.00 0.45
N ALA A 24 -2.58 19.03 -0.38
CA ALA A 24 -3.16 17.71 -0.46
C ALA A 24 -2.98 16.91 0.86
N MET A 25 -1.83 17.04 1.53
CA MET A 25 -1.59 16.44 2.83
C MET A 25 -2.56 16.97 3.89
N ALA A 26 -2.71 18.31 3.98
CA ALA A 26 -3.64 18.94 4.92
C ALA A 26 -5.11 18.59 4.62
N TRP A 27 -5.47 18.45 3.34
CA TRP A 27 -6.79 17.97 2.94
C TRP A 27 -7.05 16.53 3.42
N PHE A 28 -6.09 15.63 3.25
CA PHE A 28 -6.18 14.26 3.76
C PHE A 28 -6.30 14.23 5.29
N GLU A 29 -5.48 15.00 6.01
CA GLU A 29 -5.55 15.12 7.48
C GLU A 29 -6.93 15.57 7.95
N ASN A 30 -7.53 16.56 7.27
CA ASN A 30 -8.87 17.04 7.57
C ASN A 30 -9.91 15.93 7.38
N ALA A 31 -9.83 15.18 6.27
CA ALA A 31 -10.72 14.06 6.01
C ALA A 31 -10.61 12.96 7.10
N VAL A 32 -9.39 12.61 7.50
CA VAL A 32 -9.16 11.63 8.59
C VAL A 32 -9.77 12.12 9.91
N ARG A 33 -9.59 13.41 10.23
CA ARG A 33 -10.13 14.00 11.47
C ARG A 33 -11.64 14.06 11.49
N GLU A 34 -12.26 14.40 10.36
CA GLU A 34 -13.72 14.56 10.23
C GLU A 34 -14.42 13.20 10.18
N GLU A 35 -13.92 12.27 9.37
CA GLU A 35 -14.60 11.00 9.11
C GLU A 35 -14.20 9.88 10.06
N ARG A 36 -13.05 10.01 10.73
CA ARG A 36 -12.55 9.04 11.72
C ARG A 36 -12.60 7.60 11.22
N PRO A 37 -11.88 7.27 10.13
CA PRO A 37 -11.85 5.90 9.64
C PRO A 37 -11.36 4.94 10.74
N ASP A 38 -11.77 3.68 10.67
CA ASP A 38 -11.34 2.63 11.61
C ASP A 38 -9.84 2.36 11.50
N ALA A 39 -9.27 2.51 10.30
CA ALA A 39 -7.83 2.41 10.08
C ALA A 39 -7.38 3.07 8.77
N LEU A 40 -6.07 3.20 8.65
CA LEU A 40 -5.37 3.64 7.43
C LEU A 40 -4.47 2.52 6.91
N VAL A 41 -4.33 2.42 5.60
CA VAL A 41 -3.28 1.61 4.95
C VAL A 41 -2.47 2.52 4.03
N CYS A 42 -1.16 2.61 4.28
CA CYS A 42 -0.24 3.30 3.39
C CYS A 42 0.62 2.28 2.63
N THR A 43 0.47 2.25 1.31
CA THR A 43 1.12 1.25 0.45
C THR A 43 2.47 1.68 -0.10
N GLY A 44 3.24 2.46 0.67
CA GLY A 44 4.66 2.70 0.44
C GLY A 44 5.02 4.04 -0.19
N ASP A 45 6.31 4.20 -0.47
CA ASP A 45 6.94 5.44 -0.91
C ASP A 45 6.61 6.62 0.02
N LEU A 46 6.85 6.39 1.33
CA LEU A 46 6.66 7.39 2.37
C LEU A 46 7.59 8.58 2.17
N THR A 47 8.81 8.30 1.72
CA THR A 47 9.88 9.29 1.55
C THR A 47 10.34 9.39 0.10
N GLN A 48 10.93 10.53 -0.28
CA GLN A 48 11.50 10.71 -1.61
C GLN A 48 12.87 10.05 -1.77
N ARG A 49 13.71 10.06 -0.73
CA ARG A 49 15.12 9.63 -0.77
C ARG A 49 15.58 8.89 0.49
N ALA A 50 14.66 8.50 1.34
CA ALA A 50 14.92 7.83 2.60
C ALA A 50 15.93 8.56 3.49
N THR A 51 15.97 9.91 3.51
CA THR A 51 16.82 10.66 4.41
C THR A 51 16.26 10.65 5.84
N HIS A 52 17.10 10.84 6.85
CA HIS A 52 16.64 10.92 8.24
C HIS A 52 15.62 12.04 8.45
N GLN A 53 15.80 13.19 7.79
CA GLN A 53 14.88 14.31 7.87
C GLN A 53 13.51 13.96 7.28
N GLN A 54 13.48 13.26 6.13
CA GLN A 54 12.23 12.83 5.50
C GLN A 54 11.48 11.80 6.37
N TYR A 55 12.20 10.85 6.96
CA TYR A 55 11.61 9.90 7.90
C TYR A 55 11.10 10.55 9.19
N ALA A 56 11.81 11.57 9.71
CA ALA A 56 11.34 12.31 10.87
C ALA A 56 10.04 13.06 10.57
N ALA A 57 9.96 13.74 9.41
CA ALA A 57 8.75 14.44 8.98
C ALA A 57 7.59 13.45 8.73
N ALA A 58 7.86 12.30 8.11
CA ALA A 58 6.86 11.25 7.92
C ALA A 58 6.34 10.71 9.27
N ALA A 59 7.24 10.43 10.22
CA ALA A 59 6.85 9.94 11.54
C ALA A 59 5.96 10.94 12.30
N GLU A 60 6.32 12.22 12.28
CA GLU A 60 5.52 13.29 12.88
C GLU A 60 4.12 13.37 12.25
N TRP A 61 4.06 13.34 10.93
CA TRP A 61 2.80 13.42 10.21
C TRP A 61 1.89 12.22 10.47
N PHE A 62 2.40 10.99 10.31
CA PHE A 62 1.63 9.78 10.57
C PHE A 62 1.15 9.68 12.02
N ALA A 63 2.00 10.06 12.99
CA ALA A 63 1.61 10.13 14.40
C ALA A 63 0.47 11.14 14.63
N GLY A 64 0.49 12.28 13.94
CA GLY A 64 -0.53 13.33 14.02
C GLY A 64 -1.91 12.92 13.52
N LEU A 65 -2.02 11.88 12.68
CA LEU A 65 -3.31 11.37 12.18
C LEU A 65 -4.16 10.70 13.26
N ASN A 66 -3.56 10.26 14.37
CA ASN A 66 -4.24 9.63 15.52
C ASN A 66 -5.22 8.51 15.14
N THR A 67 -4.89 7.75 14.10
CA THR A 67 -5.69 6.63 13.59
C THR A 67 -4.76 5.43 13.40
N PRO A 68 -5.16 4.19 13.76
CA PRO A 68 -4.33 3.01 13.52
C PRO A 68 -3.93 2.93 12.05
N ILE A 69 -2.64 2.73 11.76
CA ILE A 69 -2.14 2.69 10.40
C ILE A 69 -1.21 1.51 10.16
N MET A 70 -1.45 0.77 9.08
CA MET A 70 -0.48 -0.17 8.53
C MET A 70 0.38 0.53 7.48
N LEU A 71 1.68 0.44 7.64
CA LEU A 71 2.65 0.99 6.70
C LEU A 71 3.31 -0.13 5.89
N GLN A 72 3.45 0.08 4.58
CA GLN A 72 4.28 -0.73 3.72
C GLN A 72 5.47 0.10 3.23
N PRO A 73 6.64 -0.51 3.02
CA PRO A 73 7.74 0.20 2.37
C PRO A 73 7.54 0.27 0.86
N GLY A 74 8.00 1.36 0.24
CA GLY A 74 8.15 1.49 -1.20
C GLY A 74 9.62 1.48 -1.64
N ASN A 75 9.86 1.58 -2.93
CA ASN A 75 11.22 1.58 -3.48
C ASN A 75 12.01 2.87 -3.17
N HIS A 76 11.33 3.97 -2.87
CA HIS A 76 11.95 5.22 -2.41
C HIS A 76 12.29 5.23 -0.91
N ASP A 77 11.82 4.25 -0.15
CA ASP A 77 12.05 4.15 1.30
C ASP A 77 13.36 3.45 1.67
N MET A 78 14.17 3.10 0.69
CA MET A 78 15.54 2.60 0.87
C MET A 78 16.56 3.73 0.70
N PRO A 79 17.66 3.76 1.50
CA PRO A 79 18.68 4.78 1.38
C PRO A 79 19.19 4.98 -0.04
N TYR A 80 19.05 6.21 -0.55
CA TYR A 80 19.45 6.54 -1.93
C TYR A 80 20.92 6.89 -2.03
N TYR A 81 21.46 7.66 -1.05
CA TYR A 81 22.84 8.17 -1.08
C TYR A 81 23.82 7.25 -0.37
N ASN A 82 23.37 6.44 0.58
CA ASN A 82 24.21 5.51 1.33
C ASN A 82 24.02 4.09 0.78
N LEU A 83 24.83 3.72 -0.24
CA LEU A 83 24.73 2.41 -0.87
C LEU A 83 25.09 1.27 0.10
N TRP A 84 26.03 1.52 1.03
CA TRP A 84 26.39 0.51 2.04
C TRP A 84 25.20 0.15 2.93
N GLU A 85 24.49 1.17 3.45
CA GLU A 85 23.27 0.99 4.24
C GLU A 85 22.15 0.35 3.38
N ARG A 86 21.99 0.78 2.10
CA ARG A 86 21.00 0.23 1.17
C ARG A 86 21.14 -1.27 0.99
N PHE A 87 22.36 -1.81 0.93
CA PHE A 87 22.57 -3.25 0.73
C PHE A 87 22.61 -4.04 2.04
N ARG A 88 23.04 -3.43 3.15
CA ARG A 88 23.15 -4.13 4.43
C ARG A 88 21.86 -4.10 5.25
N SER A 89 21.14 -2.99 5.25
CA SER A 89 19.95 -2.77 6.09
C SER A 89 18.96 -1.83 5.39
N PRO A 90 18.43 -2.21 4.20
CA PRO A 90 17.68 -1.31 3.32
C PRO A 90 16.48 -0.65 3.99
N PHE A 91 15.83 -1.35 4.90
CA PHE A 91 14.61 -0.88 5.57
C PHE A 91 14.80 -0.58 7.07
N ALA A 92 16.04 -0.36 7.54
CA ALA A 92 16.26 -0.06 8.96
C ALA A 92 15.55 1.23 9.40
N ARG A 93 15.57 2.28 8.57
CA ARG A 93 14.87 3.55 8.82
C ARG A 93 13.36 3.40 8.77
N PHE A 94 12.86 2.67 7.77
CA PHE A 94 11.45 2.31 7.67
C PHE A 94 11.00 1.54 8.91
N GLY A 95 11.72 0.49 9.31
CA GLY A 95 11.37 -0.31 10.48
C GLY A 95 11.38 0.49 11.80
N ALA A 96 12.23 1.52 11.92
CA ALA A 96 12.21 2.42 13.06
C ALA A 96 10.94 3.28 13.08
N LEU A 97 10.52 3.80 11.91
CA LEU A 97 9.27 4.55 11.76
C LEU A 97 8.05 3.63 12.00
N ASP A 98 8.00 2.47 11.37
CA ASP A 98 6.90 1.51 11.52
C ASP A 98 6.71 1.06 12.98
N LYS A 99 7.81 0.83 13.70
CA LYS A 99 7.78 0.54 15.14
C LYS A 99 7.23 1.69 15.97
N ALA A 100 7.43 2.94 15.55
CA ALA A 100 7.01 4.12 16.30
C ALA A 100 5.53 4.47 16.06
N VAL A 101 5.03 4.30 14.84
CA VAL A 101 3.69 4.78 14.45
C VAL A 101 2.83 3.71 13.75
N GLY A 102 3.43 2.65 13.24
CA GLY A 102 2.71 1.55 12.59
C GLY A 102 1.91 0.71 13.58
N ALA A 103 0.82 0.12 13.12
CA ALA A 103 -0.04 -0.77 13.90
C ALA A 103 -0.36 -2.05 13.13
N GLN A 104 -0.50 -3.15 13.86
CA GLN A 104 -1.19 -4.32 13.34
C GLN A 104 -2.69 -4.03 13.36
N LEU A 105 -3.32 -4.06 12.20
CA LEU A 105 -4.74 -3.73 12.09
C LEU A 105 -5.62 -4.92 12.49
N GLU A 106 -6.55 -4.68 13.40
CA GLU A 106 -7.61 -5.60 13.78
C GLU A 106 -8.95 -5.00 13.35
N LEU A 107 -9.37 -5.32 12.12
CA LEU A 107 -10.60 -4.79 11.54
C LEU A 107 -11.75 -5.80 11.72
N GLU A 108 -12.96 -5.30 11.96
CA GLU A 108 -14.13 -6.15 12.17
C GLU A 108 -14.52 -6.92 10.90
N HIS A 109 -14.39 -6.29 9.71
CA HIS A 109 -14.93 -6.84 8.46
C HIS A 109 -13.86 -7.16 7.41
N ALA A 110 -12.56 -7.05 7.71
CA ALA A 110 -11.49 -7.39 6.78
C ALA A 110 -10.22 -7.86 7.47
N LEU A 111 -9.39 -8.57 6.73
CA LEU A 111 -8.04 -8.99 7.13
C LEU A 111 -7.03 -8.38 6.18
N ILE A 112 -6.04 -7.65 6.71
CA ILE A 112 -4.97 -7.07 5.90
C ILE A 112 -3.71 -7.90 6.04
N VAL A 113 -3.16 -8.36 4.92
CA VAL A 113 -1.93 -9.14 4.85
C VAL A 113 -0.85 -8.31 4.16
N PRO A 114 0.22 -7.92 4.88
CA PRO A 114 1.32 -7.18 4.29
C PRO A 114 2.12 -8.04 3.33
N PHE A 115 2.51 -7.47 2.18
CA PHE A 115 3.33 -8.16 1.19
C PHE A 115 4.40 -7.22 0.60
N ASP A 116 5.64 -7.37 1.03
CA ASP A 116 6.74 -6.54 0.55
C ASP A 116 7.25 -6.98 -0.82
N THR A 117 7.16 -6.09 -1.81
CA THR A 117 7.59 -6.28 -3.19
C THR A 117 8.90 -5.56 -3.52
N ASN A 118 9.62 -5.02 -2.51
CA ASN A 118 10.83 -4.23 -2.73
C ASN A 118 12.10 -5.07 -2.58
N VAL A 119 13.14 -4.73 -3.33
CA VAL A 119 14.49 -5.28 -3.20
C VAL A 119 15.51 -4.14 -3.26
N PRO A 120 16.69 -4.27 -2.62
CA PRO A 120 17.72 -3.24 -2.64
C PRO A 120 18.21 -2.88 -4.05
N ALA A 121 18.25 -3.86 -4.95
CA ALA A 121 18.61 -3.70 -6.36
C ALA A 121 18.03 -4.83 -7.19
N GLN A 122 17.81 -4.54 -8.47
CA GLN A 122 17.44 -5.52 -9.50
C GLN A 122 17.98 -5.06 -10.87
N MET A 123 18.06 -5.97 -11.84
CA MET A 123 18.75 -5.73 -13.11
C MET A 123 17.82 -5.26 -14.24
N ARG A 124 16.50 -5.29 -14.05
CA ARG A 124 15.53 -4.88 -15.07
C ARG A 124 15.31 -3.36 -15.03
N TRP A 125 15.24 -2.72 -16.19
CA TRP A 125 14.86 -1.31 -16.28
C TRP A 125 13.32 -1.14 -16.38
N PRO A 126 12.71 -0.19 -15.66
CA PRO A 126 13.29 0.72 -14.66
C PRO A 126 13.64 0.00 -13.34
N TRP A 127 14.65 0.50 -12.64
CA TRP A 127 15.10 -0.10 -11.36
C TRP A 127 14.09 0.04 -10.21
N SER A 128 13.07 0.86 -10.42
CA SER A 128 11.95 1.02 -9.50
C SER A 128 10.92 -0.11 -9.58
N ASP A 129 11.04 -1.04 -10.54
CA ASP A 129 10.11 -2.17 -10.64
C ASP A 129 10.21 -3.07 -9.39
N GLY A 130 9.05 -3.59 -8.97
CA GLY A 130 8.96 -4.53 -7.87
C GLY A 130 9.60 -5.90 -8.18
N VAL A 131 9.96 -6.64 -7.15
CA VAL A 131 10.44 -8.02 -7.27
C VAL A 131 9.82 -8.89 -6.20
N VAL A 132 9.12 -9.93 -6.61
CA VAL A 132 8.65 -10.98 -5.71
C VAL A 132 9.78 -11.97 -5.47
N THR A 133 10.25 -12.04 -4.23
CA THR A 133 11.16 -13.11 -3.80
C THR A 133 10.37 -14.26 -3.19
N ARG A 134 10.83 -15.50 -3.35
CA ARG A 134 10.13 -16.68 -2.78
C ARG A 134 9.92 -16.54 -1.28
N LYS A 135 10.94 -16.11 -0.53
CA LYS A 135 10.88 -15.90 0.92
C LYS A 135 9.73 -14.97 1.34
N LYS A 136 9.53 -13.84 0.63
CA LYS A 136 8.47 -12.88 0.95
C LYS A 136 7.10 -13.42 0.55
N LEU A 137 7.02 -14.11 -0.57
CA LEU A 137 5.77 -14.76 -1.00
C LEU A 137 5.36 -15.85 -0.02
N ASP A 138 6.29 -16.73 0.39
CA ASP A 138 6.02 -17.77 1.38
C ASP A 138 5.52 -17.19 2.72
N ALA A 139 6.06 -16.06 3.16
CA ALA A 139 5.59 -15.40 4.38
C ALA A 139 4.13 -14.94 4.27
N ALA A 140 3.75 -14.35 3.12
CA ALA A 140 2.36 -13.96 2.88
C ALA A 140 1.43 -15.17 2.74
N LEU A 141 1.86 -16.22 2.05
CA LEU A 141 1.08 -17.46 1.89
C LEU A 141 0.87 -18.17 3.24
N ASN A 142 1.90 -18.24 4.10
CA ASN A 142 1.77 -18.78 5.44
C ASN A 142 0.76 -17.99 6.26
N ARG A 143 0.79 -16.64 6.17
CA ARG A 143 -0.20 -15.80 6.84
C ARG A 143 -1.62 -16.05 6.33
N LEU A 144 -1.81 -16.18 5.02
CA LEU A 144 -3.11 -16.56 4.43
C LEU A 144 -3.57 -17.95 4.88
N ALA A 145 -2.65 -18.89 5.02
CA ALA A 145 -2.98 -20.24 5.50
C ALA A 145 -3.46 -20.24 6.96
N GLU A 146 -2.87 -19.40 7.82
CA GLU A 146 -3.33 -19.20 9.21
C GLU A 146 -4.75 -18.59 9.26
N LEU A 147 -5.10 -17.80 8.25
CA LEU A 147 -6.40 -17.10 8.15
C LEU A 147 -7.42 -17.86 7.28
N ARG A 148 -7.13 -19.09 6.89
CA ARG A 148 -7.95 -19.86 5.92
C ARG A 148 -9.43 -19.93 6.32
N ASP A 149 -9.70 -20.22 7.57
CA ASP A 149 -11.05 -20.45 8.09
C ASP A 149 -11.79 -19.16 8.51
N ASP A 150 -11.12 -18.01 8.41
CA ASP A 150 -11.75 -16.72 8.66
C ASP A 150 -12.56 -16.29 7.44
N PRO A 151 -13.88 -16.01 7.56
CA PRO A 151 -14.75 -15.68 6.44
C PRO A 151 -14.52 -14.27 5.88
N ARG A 152 -13.82 -13.39 6.62
CA ARG A 152 -13.57 -12.01 6.19
C ARG A 152 -12.72 -11.96 4.92
N PRO A 153 -12.94 -10.97 4.03
CA PRO A 153 -12.09 -10.78 2.86
C PRO A 153 -10.63 -10.54 3.26
N LYS A 154 -9.73 -11.24 2.56
CA LYS A 154 -8.29 -11.15 2.75
C LYS A 154 -7.71 -10.19 1.72
N ILE A 155 -7.23 -9.05 2.21
CA ILE A 155 -6.70 -7.93 1.43
C ILE A 155 -5.19 -7.94 1.52
N ILE A 156 -4.51 -8.08 0.39
CA ILE A 156 -3.06 -7.94 0.30
C ILE A 156 -2.70 -6.46 0.20
N ALA A 157 -1.80 -5.98 1.04
CA ALA A 157 -1.24 -4.63 0.93
C ALA A 157 0.22 -4.70 0.46
N CYS A 158 0.52 -4.17 -0.71
CA CYS A 158 1.88 -4.12 -1.26
C CYS A 158 2.10 -2.80 -2.02
N HIS A 159 3.38 -2.43 -2.25
CA HIS A 159 3.66 -1.18 -2.95
C HIS A 159 3.45 -1.30 -4.46
N HIS A 160 4.09 -2.28 -5.10
CA HIS A 160 4.04 -2.42 -6.55
C HIS A 160 2.81 -3.25 -6.99
N PRO A 161 2.06 -2.81 -8.02
CA PRO A 161 1.01 -3.62 -8.63
C PRO A 161 1.54 -4.99 -9.10
N LEU A 162 0.83 -6.07 -8.79
CA LEU A 162 1.25 -7.43 -9.14
C LEU A 162 1.07 -7.75 -10.62
N LEU A 163 0.08 -7.12 -11.25
CA LEU A 163 -0.17 -7.24 -12.70
C LEU A 163 -0.11 -5.85 -13.35
N PRO A 164 0.14 -5.78 -14.66
CA PRO A 164 0.11 -4.52 -15.37
C PRO A 164 -1.32 -3.95 -15.43
N GLU A 165 -1.43 -2.63 -15.60
CA GLU A 165 -2.70 -1.91 -15.74
C GLU A 165 -3.59 -2.47 -16.87
N ARG A 166 -2.98 -2.93 -17.96
CA ARG A 166 -3.66 -3.52 -19.13
C ARG A 166 -2.90 -4.73 -19.64
N ASP A 167 -3.61 -5.64 -20.27
CA ASP A 167 -2.99 -6.83 -20.86
C ASP A 167 -1.99 -6.46 -21.96
N GLY A 168 -0.90 -7.20 -22.02
CA GLY A 168 0.21 -6.95 -22.95
C GLY A 168 1.16 -5.83 -22.53
N ALA A 169 0.84 -5.03 -21.51
CA ALA A 169 1.81 -4.09 -20.97
C ALA A 169 2.88 -4.80 -20.11
N LYS A 170 4.04 -4.15 -19.96
CA LYS A 170 5.11 -4.64 -19.09
C LYS A 170 4.60 -4.75 -17.65
N ASN A 171 4.78 -5.91 -17.03
CA ASN A 171 4.44 -6.07 -15.62
C ASN A 171 5.38 -5.21 -14.74
N PRO A 172 4.86 -4.31 -13.89
CA PRO A 172 5.67 -3.47 -13.01
C PRO A 172 6.36 -4.25 -11.90
N THR A 173 6.00 -5.54 -11.71
CA THR A 173 6.59 -6.40 -10.70
C THR A 173 7.13 -7.69 -11.32
N ILE A 174 8.42 -7.95 -11.13
CA ILE A 174 9.07 -9.21 -11.55
C ILE A 174 8.45 -10.35 -10.74
N ARG A 175 7.93 -11.39 -11.40
CA ARG A 175 7.16 -12.49 -10.80
C ARG A 175 5.85 -12.04 -10.12
N GLY A 176 5.33 -10.88 -10.49
CA GLY A 176 4.05 -10.40 -9.97
C GLY A 176 2.88 -11.30 -10.38
N ASP A 177 2.89 -11.82 -11.61
CA ASP A 177 1.89 -12.78 -12.10
C ASP A 177 1.89 -14.09 -11.31
N LEU A 178 3.06 -14.62 -10.96
CA LEU A 178 3.18 -15.79 -10.08
C LEU A 178 2.59 -15.49 -8.69
N ALA A 179 2.97 -14.36 -8.09
CA ALA A 179 2.45 -13.98 -6.78
C ALA A 179 0.95 -13.75 -6.82
N PHE A 180 0.42 -13.08 -7.86
CA PHE A 180 -1.02 -12.87 -8.03
C PHE A 180 -1.77 -14.21 -7.99
N LYS A 181 -1.30 -15.20 -8.76
CA LYS A 181 -1.91 -16.53 -8.80
C LYS A 181 -1.87 -17.23 -7.45
N GLU A 182 -0.69 -17.36 -6.83
CA GLU A 182 -0.54 -18.09 -5.57
C GLU A 182 -1.29 -17.42 -4.40
N LEU A 183 -1.32 -16.08 -4.35
CA LEU A 183 -2.08 -15.35 -3.33
C LEU A 183 -3.60 -15.51 -3.52
N ALA A 184 -4.10 -15.46 -4.76
CA ALA A 184 -5.51 -15.70 -5.04
C ALA A 184 -5.93 -17.15 -4.73
N GLU A 185 -5.09 -18.13 -5.08
CA GLU A 185 -5.29 -19.55 -4.73
C GLU A 185 -5.33 -19.77 -3.20
N ALA A 186 -4.54 -18.99 -2.45
CA ALA A 186 -4.54 -19.00 -0.98
C ALA A 186 -5.72 -18.22 -0.35
N GLY A 187 -6.64 -17.66 -1.17
CA GLY A 187 -7.87 -17.03 -0.72
C GLY A 187 -7.80 -15.50 -0.58
N ALA A 188 -6.76 -14.84 -1.08
CA ALA A 188 -6.77 -13.39 -1.20
C ALA A 188 -7.78 -12.95 -2.26
N THR A 189 -8.51 -11.86 -2.01
CA THR A 189 -9.58 -11.36 -2.90
C THR A 189 -9.30 -9.96 -3.43
N VAL A 190 -8.49 -9.17 -2.71
CA VAL A 190 -8.16 -7.79 -3.03
C VAL A 190 -6.67 -7.55 -2.89
N VAL A 191 -6.11 -6.68 -3.74
CA VAL A 191 -4.73 -6.17 -3.63
C VAL A 191 -4.76 -4.66 -3.61
N LEU A 192 -4.28 -4.03 -2.53
CA LEU A 192 -4.04 -2.60 -2.42
C LEU A 192 -2.62 -2.27 -2.84
N THR A 193 -2.44 -1.27 -3.71
CA THR A 193 -1.13 -0.89 -4.24
C THR A 193 -0.95 0.62 -4.37
N GLY A 194 0.31 1.07 -4.48
CA GLY A 194 0.71 2.42 -4.84
C GLY A 194 1.55 2.46 -6.12
N HIS A 195 2.70 3.15 -6.06
CA HIS A 195 3.76 3.20 -7.07
C HIS A 195 3.42 3.91 -8.39
N VAL A 196 2.24 3.73 -8.92
CA VAL A 196 1.86 4.28 -10.24
C VAL A 196 1.42 5.74 -10.18
N HIS A 197 1.15 6.27 -9.00
CA HIS A 197 0.75 7.66 -8.72
C HIS A 197 -0.56 8.08 -9.38
N PHE A 198 -1.39 7.15 -9.81
CA PHE A 198 -2.76 7.43 -10.25
C PHE A 198 -3.68 6.32 -9.75
N PRO A 199 -4.89 6.66 -9.33
CA PRO A 199 -5.83 5.69 -8.76
C PRO A 199 -6.41 4.80 -9.86
N PHE A 200 -6.63 3.54 -9.50
CA PHE A 200 -7.37 2.59 -10.34
C PHE A 200 -8.10 1.58 -9.45
N ASP A 201 -9.16 1.00 -10.01
CA ASP A 201 -9.96 -0.06 -9.38
C ASP A 201 -10.41 -1.02 -10.48
N GLN A 202 -9.87 -2.22 -10.49
CA GLN A 202 -10.05 -3.17 -11.58
C GLN A 202 -10.06 -4.61 -11.06
N ILE A 203 -10.97 -5.42 -11.58
CA ILE A 203 -10.88 -6.87 -11.45
C ILE A 203 -9.85 -7.36 -12.48
N ARG A 204 -8.83 -8.05 -11.99
CA ARG A 204 -7.81 -8.66 -12.83
C ARG A 204 -7.85 -10.18 -12.68
N SER A 205 -7.55 -10.87 -13.76
CA SER A 205 -7.56 -12.33 -13.78
C SER A 205 -6.26 -12.88 -14.33
N ARG A 206 -5.84 -14.00 -13.81
CA ARG A 206 -4.73 -14.79 -14.32
C ARG A 206 -5.09 -16.28 -14.18
N ASP A 207 -5.06 -17.00 -15.30
CA ASP A 207 -5.58 -18.37 -15.38
C ASP A 207 -7.05 -18.41 -14.86
N ASN A 208 -7.33 -19.23 -13.86
CA ASN A 208 -8.66 -19.39 -13.26
C ASN A 208 -8.88 -18.53 -11.99
N PHE A 209 -7.93 -17.64 -11.66
CA PHE A 209 -7.99 -16.81 -10.46
C PHE A 209 -8.23 -15.35 -10.79
N ALA A 210 -9.03 -14.70 -9.96
CA ALA A 210 -9.32 -13.28 -10.07
C ALA A 210 -9.18 -12.58 -8.72
N MET A 211 -8.62 -11.37 -8.72
CA MET A 211 -8.62 -10.46 -7.57
C MET A 211 -8.94 -9.04 -8.03
N ARG A 212 -9.55 -8.27 -7.15
CA ARG A 212 -9.72 -6.82 -7.35
C ARG A 212 -8.42 -6.12 -6.99
N MET A 213 -7.83 -5.39 -7.94
CA MET A 213 -6.64 -4.59 -7.72
C MET A 213 -7.04 -3.12 -7.60
N ILE A 214 -6.69 -2.50 -6.49
CA ILE A 214 -7.02 -1.12 -6.15
C ILE A 214 -5.71 -0.36 -5.95
N GLY A 215 -5.46 0.62 -6.81
CA GLY A 215 -4.31 1.52 -6.70
C GLY A 215 -4.70 2.83 -6.03
N ALA A 216 -3.89 3.31 -5.10
CA ALA A 216 -4.00 4.68 -4.62
C ALA A 216 -3.26 5.64 -5.55
N GLY A 217 -3.67 6.91 -5.54
CA GLY A 217 -2.90 7.99 -6.13
C GLY A 217 -1.71 8.38 -5.24
N THR A 218 -1.30 9.62 -5.34
CA THR A 218 -0.21 10.17 -4.53
C THR A 218 -0.70 11.43 -3.79
N LEU A 219 -0.11 11.75 -2.65
CA LEU A 219 -0.26 13.04 -1.97
C LEU A 219 0.97 13.95 -2.19
N SER A 220 1.76 13.66 -3.21
CA SER A 220 2.97 14.43 -3.55
C SER A 220 2.80 15.21 -4.85
N THR A 221 3.77 16.08 -5.13
CA THR A 221 3.85 16.85 -6.39
C THR A 221 4.24 15.97 -7.59
N ARG A 222 4.50 14.65 -7.39
CA ARG A 222 4.90 13.71 -8.44
C ARG A 222 3.70 13.12 -9.17
N LEU A 223 2.87 13.97 -9.71
CA LEU A 223 1.66 13.57 -10.43
C LEU A 223 1.98 12.82 -11.73
N ARG A 224 1.13 11.87 -12.08
CA ARG A 224 1.23 11.10 -13.33
C ARG A 224 -0.12 11.03 -14.05
N LYS A 225 -0.07 10.93 -15.38
CA LYS A 225 -1.25 10.83 -16.27
C LYS A 225 -2.32 11.92 -16.05
N GLY A 226 -1.92 13.09 -15.54
CA GLY A 226 -2.85 14.19 -15.26
C GLY A 226 -3.80 13.94 -14.10
N ALA A 227 -3.59 12.86 -13.31
CA ALA A 227 -4.38 12.63 -12.11
C ALA A 227 -3.97 13.62 -11.01
N PRO A 228 -4.93 14.25 -10.31
CA PRO A 228 -4.63 15.06 -9.14
C PRO A 228 -4.17 14.21 -7.95
N PRO A 229 -3.65 14.82 -6.87
CA PRO A 229 -3.45 14.11 -5.63
C PRO A 229 -4.74 13.44 -5.17
N SER A 230 -4.65 12.19 -4.68
CA SER A 230 -5.85 11.43 -4.34
C SER A 230 -5.57 10.27 -3.40
N TYR A 231 -6.62 9.81 -2.72
CA TYR A 231 -6.64 8.60 -1.92
C TYR A 231 -7.96 7.84 -2.13
N ASN A 232 -8.04 6.60 -1.64
CA ASN A 232 -9.27 5.81 -1.69
C ASN A 232 -9.89 5.67 -0.29
N VAL A 233 -11.21 5.66 -0.24
CA VAL A 233 -12.01 5.25 0.93
C VAL A 233 -12.63 3.90 0.60
N LEU A 234 -12.32 2.89 1.39
CA LEU A 234 -12.93 1.57 1.28
C LEU A 234 -13.95 1.40 2.42
N ARG A 235 -15.18 1.02 2.07
CA ARG A 235 -16.21 0.63 3.03
C ARG A 235 -16.49 -0.86 2.87
N ILE A 236 -16.26 -1.61 3.94
CA ILE A 236 -16.34 -3.08 3.93
C ILE A 236 -17.48 -3.46 4.87
N ASP A 237 -18.54 -4.04 4.33
CA ASP A 237 -19.69 -4.44 5.13
C ASP A 237 -19.53 -5.83 5.74
N GLN A 238 -20.50 -6.22 6.57
CA GLN A 238 -20.53 -7.52 7.25
C GLN A 238 -20.60 -8.73 6.30
N THR A 239 -20.95 -8.52 5.04
CA THR A 239 -20.95 -9.59 4.00
C THR A 239 -19.62 -9.74 3.29
N GLY A 240 -18.66 -8.81 3.57
CA GLY A 240 -17.38 -8.73 2.89
C GLY A 240 -17.43 -7.98 1.56
N LEU A 241 -18.56 -7.32 1.24
CA LEU A 241 -18.63 -6.43 0.07
C LEU A 241 -17.80 -5.18 0.34
N ILE A 242 -16.96 -4.83 -0.63
CA ILE A 242 -16.07 -3.67 -0.57
C ILE A 242 -16.53 -2.63 -1.58
N ASP A 243 -17.03 -1.51 -1.08
CA ASP A 243 -17.25 -0.30 -1.85
C ASP A 243 -15.98 0.56 -1.84
N VAL A 244 -15.62 1.14 -2.98
CA VAL A 244 -14.40 1.95 -3.14
C VAL A 244 -14.77 3.29 -3.73
N GLU A 245 -14.54 4.33 -2.93
CA GLU A 245 -14.69 5.73 -3.34
C GLU A 245 -13.32 6.35 -3.54
N LYS A 246 -13.01 6.73 -4.78
CA LYS A 246 -11.82 7.54 -5.07
C LYS A 246 -12.11 8.99 -4.69
N ARG A 247 -11.20 9.61 -3.97
CA ARG A 247 -11.25 11.04 -3.64
C ARG A 247 -10.08 11.78 -4.26
N ASP A 248 -10.40 12.77 -5.05
CA ASP A 248 -9.47 13.64 -5.75
C ASP A 248 -9.36 14.99 -5.03
N PHE A 249 -8.14 15.48 -4.83
CA PHE A 249 -7.90 16.83 -4.34
C PHE A 249 -8.21 17.80 -5.47
N ALA A 250 -9.27 18.60 -5.29
CA ALA A 250 -9.62 19.68 -6.19
C ALA A 250 -8.92 20.97 -5.73
N LEU A 251 -8.17 21.60 -6.64
CA LEU A 251 -7.60 22.95 -6.44
C LEU A 251 -8.68 24.01 -6.51
#